data_fa783257f05e19282246ad5f17f31394
#
_entry.id   fa783257f05e19282246ad5f17f31394
#
_cell.length_a   1.000
_cell.length_b   1.000
_cell.length_c   1.000
_cell.angle_alpha   90.00
_cell.angle_beta   90.00
_cell.angle_gamma   90.00
#
_symmetry.space_group_name_H-M   'P 1'
#
loop_
_entity.id
_entity.type
_entity.pdbx_description
1 polymer ?
#
loop_
_entity_poly.entity_id
_entity_poly.type
_entity_poly.pdbx_seq_one_letter_code
_entity_poly.pdbx_strand_id
1 'polypeptide(L)'
;MSSVKRKGGLAMSLTSHIVRTLFTIGDLKRDLGWVPTTNVEAVENVSYGSCDKWHLLDLYRPKDAEGKLPVLLNIHGGAWVYGDKKVYAPYCMYLADQGFAVVNASYRLAPKHTFPAPLEDVGAMVEWVVDHAEEYGLDVS
;
A
#
# COMPACT_ATOMS: atom_id res chain seq x y z
N MET A 1 -6.63 -37.21 27.33
CA MET A 1 -6.35 -35.84 26.83
C MET A 1 -6.45 -35.86 25.30
N SER A 2 -7.59 -35.43 24.79
CA SER A 2 -7.92 -35.48 23.35
C SER A 2 -7.37 -34.21 22.66
N SER A 3 -6.45 -34.43 21.72
CA SER A 3 -5.90 -33.34 20.86
C SER A 3 -6.96 -32.91 19.86
N VAL A 4 -7.54 -31.73 20.07
CA VAL A 4 -8.38 -31.08 19.08
C VAL A 4 -7.50 -30.50 17.96
N LYS A 5 -7.35 -31.27 16.88
CA LYS A 5 -6.74 -30.76 15.64
C LYS A 5 -7.64 -29.65 15.07
N ARG A 6 -7.15 -28.40 15.06
CA ARG A 6 -7.78 -27.28 14.42
C ARG A 6 -7.89 -27.52 12.90
N LYS A 7 -9.08 -27.82 12.42
CA LYS A 7 -9.41 -27.90 10.97
C LYS A 7 -9.56 -26.52 10.31
N GLY A 8 -9.02 -25.45 10.89
CA GLY A 8 -9.24 -24.07 10.40
C GLY A 8 -8.38 -23.64 9.22
N GLY A 9 -7.25 -24.28 8.96
CA GLY A 9 -6.29 -23.77 7.98
C GLY A 9 -6.74 -23.87 6.51
N LEU A 10 -7.45 -24.94 6.13
CA LEU A 10 -7.85 -25.17 4.73
C LEU A 10 -9.05 -24.29 4.33
N ALA A 11 -10.01 -24.11 5.22
CA ALA A 11 -11.19 -23.26 4.96
C ALA A 11 -10.82 -21.78 4.84
N MET A 12 -9.91 -21.27 5.67
CA MET A 12 -9.39 -19.91 5.55
C MET A 12 -8.59 -19.71 4.26
N SER A 13 -7.81 -20.69 3.83
CA SER A 13 -7.07 -20.67 2.57
C SER A 13 -7.99 -20.56 1.34
N LEU A 14 -9.08 -21.34 1.29
CA LEU A 14 -10.03 -21.30 0.17
C LEU A 14 -10.76 -19.95 0.10
N THR A 15 -11.25 -19.44 1.23
CA THR A 15 -11.91 -18.12 1.30
C THR A 15 -10.97 -17.00 0.85
N SER A 16 -9.71 -17.02 1.31
CA SER A 16 -8.74 -16.00 0.89
C SER A 16 -8.40 -16.09 -0.60
N HIS A 17 -8.38 -17.28 -1.20
CA HIS A 17 -8.20 -17.42 -2.64
C HIS A 17 -9.38 -16.84 -3.44
N ILE A 18 -10.61 -17.11 -3.04
CA ILE A 18 -11.81 -16.57 -3.69
C ILE A 18 -11.81 -15.03 -3.60
N VAL A 19 -11.58 -14.48 -2.41
CA VAL A 19 -11.53 -13.04 -2.19
C VAL A 19 -10.45 -12.40 -3.06
N ARG A 20 -9.24 -12.95 -3.08
CA ARG A 20 -8.14 -12.46 -3.92
C ARG A 20 -8.52 -12.46 -5.40
N THR A 21 -9.12 -13.52 -5.91
CA THR A 21 -9.53 -13.62 -7.32
C THR A 21 -10.56 -12.55 -7.67
N LEU A 22 -11.57 -12.34 -6.83
CA LEU A 22 -12.59 -11.32 -7.03
C LEU A 22 -12.02 -9.91 -7.05
N PHE A 23 -11.11 -9.60 -6.12
CA PHE A 23 -10.42 -8.31 -6.09
C PHE A 23 -9.54 -8.10 -7.31
N THR A 24 -8.75 -9.11 -7.72
CA THR A 24 -7.92 -9.02 -8.92
C THR A 24 -8.74 -8.69 -10.16
N ILE A 25 -9.90 -9.33 -10.35
CA ILE A 25 -10.80 -9.04 -11.48
C ILE A 25 -11.34 -7.61 -11.38
N GLY A 26 -11.69 -7.15 -10.17
CA GLY A 26 -12.16 -5.78 -9.92
C GLY A 26 -11.11 -4.75 -10.29
N ASP A 27 -9.87 -4.96 -9.87
CA ASP A 27 -8.74 -4.07 -10.14
C ASP A 27 -8.41 -4.00 -11.63
N LEU A 28 -8.37 -5.15 -12.31
CA LEU A 28 -8.16 -5.18 -13.76
C LEU A 28 -9.24 -4.39 -14.52
N LYS A 29 -10.50 -4.44 -14.08
CA LYS A 29 -11.58 -3.66 -14.68
C LYS A 29 -11.46 -2.18 -14.40
N ARG A 30 -11.04 -1.80 -13.20
CA ARG A 30 -10.83 -0.39 -12.82
C ARG A 30 -9.72 0.24 -13.67
N ASP A 31 -8.65 -0.51 -13.91
CA ASP A 31 -7.45 0.00 -14.59
C ASP A 31 -7.54 -0.09 -16.12
N LEU A 32 -8.63 -0.67 -16.66
CA LEU A 32 -8.90 -0.70 -18.09
C LEU A 32 -9.03 0.73 -18.66
N GLY A 33 -8.10 1.07 -19.56
CA GLY A 33 -8.09 2.39 -20.21
C GLY A 33 -7.38 3.49 -19.42
N TRP A 34 -6.77 3.16 -18.29
CA TRP A 34 -5.92 4.11 -17.59
C TRP A 34 -4.65 4.40 -18.40
N VAL A 35 -4.36 5.68 -18.58
CA VAL A 35 -3.15 6.16 -19.27
C VAL A 35 -2.21 6.75 -18.21
N PRO A 36 -0.97 6.23 -18.09
CA PRO A 36 0.01 6.77 -17.16
C PRO A 36 0.27 8.26 -17.45
N THR A 37 0.27 9.08 -16.41
CA THR A 37 0.74 10.45 -16.54
C THR A 37 2.26 10.48 -16.69
N THR A 38 2.77 11.36 -17.56
CA THR A 38 4.21 11.55 -17.76
C THR A 38 4.80 12.62 -16.86
N ASN A 39 3.95 13.36 -16.14
CA ASN A 39 4.34 14.48 -15.27
C ASN A 39 4.59 14.08 -13.82
N VAL A 40 4.64 12.80 -13.51
CA VAL A 40 4.91 12.29 -12.16
C VAL A 40 6.25 11.59 -12.13
N GLU A 41 7.03 11.89 -11.11
CA GLU A 41 8.21 11.12 -10.74
C GLU A 41 7.88 10.13 -9.62
N ALA A 42 8.59 9.01 -9.59
CA ALA A 42 8.41 7.98 -8.60
C ALA A 42 9.74 7.58 -7.95
N VAL A 43 9.75 7.48 -6.63
CA VAL A 43 10.80 6.80 -5.87
C VAL A 43 10.20 5.49 -5.39
N GLU A 44 10.68 4.37 -5.94
CA GLU A 44 10.05 3.08 -5.72
C GLU A 44 10.83 2.20 -4.73
N ASN A 45 10.08 1.31 -4.05
CA ASN A 45 10.64 0.27 -3.18
C ASN A 45 11.48 0.81 -2.02
N VAL A 46 11.07 1.93 -1.46
CA VAL A 46 11.67 2.48 -0.24
C VAL A 46 11.21 1.64 0.96
N SER A 47 12.15 1.23 1.81
CA SER A 47 11.82 0.49 3.03
C SER A 47 11.36 1.43 4.14
N TYR A 48 10.24 1.13 4.78
CA TYR A 48 9.76 1.83 5.96
C TYR A 48 9.84 0.98 7.24
N GLY A 49 10.36 -0.23 7.16
CA GLY A 49 10.47 -1.14 8.29
C GLY A 49 11.31 -2.38 8.00
N SER A 50 11.30 -3.34 8.91
CA SER A 50 12.21 -4.51 8.91
C SER A 50 11.73 -5.71 8.10
N CYS A 51 10.53 -5.68 7.51
CA CYS A 51 9.99 -6.80 6.75
C CYS A 51 10.11 -6.56 5.24
N ASP A 52 11.22 -6.93 4.66
CA ASP A 52 11.65 -6.65 3.28
C ASP A 52 10.56 -6.81 2.20
N LYS A 53 9.68 -7.77 2.36
CA LYS A 53 8.62 -8.03 1.39
C LYS A 53 7.41 -7.11 1.54
N TRP A 54 7.08 -6.71 2.77
CA TRP A 54 5.83 -6.03 3.08
C TRP A 54 6.03 -4.57 3.46
N HIS A 55 7.18 -4.24 4.04
CA HIS A 55 7.50 -2.89 4.48
C HIS A 55 8.15 -2.07 3.37
N LEU A 56 7.49 -2.06 2.21
CA LEU A 56 7.91 -1.27 1.06
C LEU A 56 6.85 -0.24 0.69
N LEU A 57 7.28 0.95 0.37
CA LEU A 57 6.46 2.02 -0.16
C LEU A 57 7.03 2.58 -1.46
N ASP A 58 6.17 3.23 -2.23
CA ASP A 58 6.54 4.09 -3.34
C ASP A 58 6.08 5.51 -3.04
N LEU A 59 6.88 6.49 -3.42
CA LEU A 59 6.55 7.89 -3.33
C LEU A 59 6.36 8.45 -4.74
N TYR A 60 5.23 9.09 -4.97
CA TYR A 60 4.89 9.77 -6.22
C TYR A 60 4.72 11.26 -5.99
N ARG A 61 5.28 12.10 -6.87
CA ARG A 61 5.09 13.55 -6.83
C ARG A 61 5.19 14.16 -8.24
N PRO A 62 4.61 15.36 -8.48
CA PRO A 62 4.79 16.05 -9.75
C PRO A 62 6.28 16.36 -9.98
N LYS A 63 6.74 16.22 -11.23
CA LYS A 63 8.13 16.51 -11.61
C LYS A 63 8.53 17.97 -11.43
N ASP A 64 7.58 18.87 -11.68
CA ASP A 64 7.82 20.32 -11.67
C ASP A 64 7.43 20.96 -10.33
N ALA A 65 7.18 20.16 -9.30
CA ALA A 65 6.79 20.67 -8.00
C ALA A 65 7.97 21.29 -7.25
N GLU A 66 7.80 22.53 -6.82
CA GLU A 66 8.73 23.22 -5.96
C GLU A 66 8.26 23.19 -4.49
N GLY A 67 9.21 23.01 -3.56
CA GLY A 67 8.94 23.04 -2.12
C GLY A 67 8.21 21.81 -1.59
N LYS A 68 7.53 21.99 -0.45
CA LYS A 68 6.78 20.93 0.22
C LYS A 68 5.38 20.82 -0.37
N LEU A 69 4.90 19.59 -0.53
CA LEU A 69 3.57 19.27 -1.02
C LEU A 69 2.72 18.63 0.08
N PRO A 70 1.41 18.89 0.08
CA PRO A 70 0.48 18.15 0.94
C PRO A 70 0.66 16.64 0.72
N VAL A 71 0.82 15.88 1.80
CA VAL A 71 1.07 14.44 1.72
C VAL A 71 -0.22 13.65 1.84
N LEU A 72 -0.37 12.65 0.97
CA LEU A 72 -1.39 11.62 1.05
C LEU A 72 -0.74 10.26 1.30
N LEU A 73 -1.09 9.60 2.40
CA LEU A 73 -0.69 8.23 2.67
C LEU A 73 -1.79 7.29 2.19
N ASN A 74 -1.52 6.53 1.13
CA ASN A 74 -2.44 5.54 0.61
C ASN A 74 -2.24 4.19 1.30
N ILE A 75 -3.29 3.73 2.00
CA ILE A 75 -3.39 2.40 2.60
C ILE A 75 -4.34 1.58 1.73
N HIS A 76 -3.80 0.64 0.96
CA HIS A 76 -4.60 -0.13 0.02
C HIS A 76 -5.69 -0.98 0.69
N GLY A 77 -6.79 -1.18 -0.01
CA GLY A 77 -7.87 -2.08 0.38
C GLY A 77 -7.53 -3.56 0.17
N GLY A 78 -8.53 -4.44 0.36
CA GLY A 78 -8.39 -5.87 0.11
C GLY A 78 -8.74 -6.75 1.31
N ALA A 79 -9.59 -6.27 2.22
CA ALA A 79 -10.08 -7.02 3.37
C ALA A 79 -8.95 -7.67 4.21
N TRP A 80 -7.79 -7.03 4.31
CA TRP A 80 -6.60 -7.49 5.04
C TRP A 80 -5.97 -8.78 4.52
N VAL A 81 -6.45 -9.32 3.39
CA VAL A 81 -5.98 -10.59 2.79
C VAL A 81 -5.44 -10.43 1.38
N TYR A 82 -5.62 -9.27 0.77
CA TYR A 82 -5.27 -8.98 -0.62
C TYR A 82 -4.70 -7.58 -0.79
N GLY A 83 -3.96 -7.39 -1.87
CA GLY A 83 -3.44 -6.10 -2.31
C GLY A 83 -1.96 -5.91 -1.99
N ASP A 84 -1.41 -4.94 -2.65
CA ASP A 84 -0.09 -4.36 -2.41
C ASP A 84 -0.05 -2.95 -3.03
N LYS A 85 1.05 -2.25 -2.88
CA LYS A 85 1.22 -0.90 -3.43
C LYS A 85 1.07 -0.84 -4.95
N LYS A 86 1.37 -1.91 -5.69
CA LYS A 86 1.28 -1.93 -7.17
C LYS A 86 -0.15 -1.83 -7.66
N VAL A 87 -1.09 -2.43 -6.92
CA VAL A 87 -2.52 -2.41 -7.27
C VAL A 87 -3.07 -0.99 -7.33
N TYR A 88 -2.55 -0.09 -6.50
CA TYR A 88 -3.01 1.31 -6.40
C TYR A 88 -2.06 2.32 -7.05
N ALA A 89 -0.95 1.88 -7.65
CA ALA A 89 0.01 2.77 -8.29
C ALA A 89 -0.64 3.73 -9.32
N PRO A 90 -1.54 3.27 -10.22
CA PRO A 90 -2.22 4.17 -11.17
C PRO A 90 -2.99 5.29 -10.49
N TYR A 91 -3.75 4.96 -9.45
CA TYR A 91 -4.53 5.92 -8.70
C TYR A 91 -3.64 6.92 -7.94
N CYS A 92 -2.56 6.43 -7.34
CA CYS A 92 -1.60 7.27 -6.63
C CYS A 92 -0.87 8.25 -7.58
N MET A 93 -0.51 7.80 -8.79
CA MET A 93 0.06 8.67 -9.82
C MET A 93 -0.94 9.74 -10.27
N TYR A 94 -2.21 9.41 -10.42
CA TYR A 94 -3.25 10.38 -10.72
C TYR A 94 -3.35 11.47 -9.64
N LEU A 95 -3.36 11.07 -8.36
CA LEU A 95 -3.38 12.03 -7.25
C LEU A 95 -2.12 12.90 -7.20
N ALA A 96 -0.96 12.32 -7.49
CA ALA A 96 0.28 13.07 -7.57
C ALA A 96 0.24 14.12 -8.69
N ASP A 97 -0.32 13.80 -9.84
CA ASP A 97 -0.52 14.75 -10.95
C ASP A 97 -1.44 15.92 -10.57
N GLN A 98 -2.27 15.77 -9.54
CA GLN A 98 -3.12 16.83 -8.97
C GLN A 98 -2.38 17.71 -7.93
N GLY A 99 -1.09 17.52 -7.71
CA GLY A 99 -0.28 18.36 -6.83
C GLY A 99 -0.03 17.83 -5.43
N PHE A 100 -0.25 16.54 -5.20
CA PHE A 100 0.05 15.90 -3.92
C PHE A 100 1.39 15.14 -3.96
N ALA A 101 2.06 15.04 -2.82
CA ALA A 101 3.03 13.98 -2.58
C ALA A 101 2.29 12.74 -2.07
N VAL A 102 2.35 11.62 -2.80
CA VAL A 102 1.58 10.41 -2.45
C VAL A 102 2.51 9.30 -2.03
N VAL A 103 2.39 8.89 -0.78
CA VAL A 103 3.07 7.72 -0.21
C VAL A 103 2.15 6.52 -0.33
N ASN A 104 2.54 5.52 -1.12
CA ASN A 104 1.76 4.34 -1.43
C ASN A 104 2.47 3.10 -0.88
N ALA A 105 1.93 2.48 0.15
CA ALA A 105 2.63 1.46 0.91
C ALA A 105 1.92 0.11 0.90
N SER A 106 2.74 -0.96 0.92
CA SER A 106 2.29 -2.31 1.23
C SER A 106 2.34 -2.54 2.74
N TYR A 107 1.56 -3.49 3.24
CA TYR A 107 1.55 -3.91 4.64
C TYR A 107 1.34 -5.42 4.76
N ARG A 108 1.66 -5.99 5.92
CA ARG A 108 1.52 -7.43 6.19
C ARG A 108 0.07 -7.89 6.15
N LEU A 109 -0.19 -9.01 5.48
CA LEU A 109 -1.54 -9.51 5.20
C LEU A 109 -1.82 -10.85 5.89
N ALA A 110 -3.09 -11.03 6.27
CA ALA A 110 -3.62 -12.32 6.70
C ALA A 110 -3.65 -13.33 5.50
N PRO A 111 -3.68 -14.63 5.76
CA PRO A 111 -3.70 -15.28 7.08
C PRO A 111 -2.34 -15.40 7.75
N LYS A 112 -1.24 -15.05 7.06
CA LYS A 112 0.12 -15.19 7.61
C LYS A 112 0.36 -14.19 8.74
N HIS A 113 -0.13 -12.98 8.57
CA HIS A 113 -0.01 -11.90 9.54
C HIS A 113 -1.40 -11.38 9.89
N THR A 114 -1.86 -11.69 11.08
CA THR A 114 -3.17 -11.28 11.59
C THR A 114 -3.05 -10.01 12.44
N PHE A 115 -4.18 -9.44 12.86
CA PHE A 115 -4.21 -8.36 13.83
C PHE A 115 -3.29 -8.67 15.04
N PRO A 116 -2.47 -7.74 15.52
CA PRO A 116 -2.42 -6.31 15.14
C PRO A 116 -1.41 -5.96 14.04
N ALA A 117 -0.73 -6.92 13.40
CA ALA A 117 0.38 -6.67 12.49
C ALA A 117 0.11 -5.62 11.39
N PRO A 118 -1.03 -5.63 10.65
CA PRO A 118 -1.32 -4.59 9.68
C PRO A 118 -1.46 -3.18 10.30
N LEU A 119 -1.96 -3.10 11.52
CA LEU A 119 -2.13 -1.83 12.22
C LEU A 119 -0.79 -1.26 12.70
N GLU A 120 0.10 -2.14 13.19
CA GLU A 120 1.48 -1.77 13.53
C GLU A 120 2.22 -1.22 12.31
N ASP A 121 2.01 -1.85 11.14
CA ASP A 121 2.61 -1.41 9.88
C ASP A 121 2.13 -0.02 9.47
N VAL A 122 0.83 0.26 9.60
CA VAL A 122 0.28 1.60 9.34
C VAL A 122 0.89 2.65 10.29
N GLY A 123 1.07 2.31 11.56
CA GLY A 123 1.78 3.18 12.51
C GLY A 123 3.20 3.50 12.04
N ALA A 124 3.95 2.47 11.65
CA ALA A 124 5.31 2.64 11.13
C ALA A 124 5.37 3.47 9.83
N MET A 125 4.37 3.36 8.95
CA MET A 125 4.27 4.21 7.75
C MET A 125 4.09 5.68 8.11
N VAL A 126 3.23 5.99 9.09
CA VAL A 126 3.00 7.36 9.56
C VAL A 126 4.29 7.93 10.17
N GLU A 127 4.97 7.17 11.00
CA GLU A 127 6.27 7.55 11.57
C GLU A 127 7.29 7.83 10.46
N TRP A 128 7.40 6.94 9.48
CA TRP A 128 8.28 7.11 8.33
C TRP A 128 8.00 8.41 7.56
N VAL A 129 6.73 8.72 7.29
CA VAL A 129 6.32 9.96 6.59
C VAL A 129 6.77 11.20 7.35
N VAL A 130 6.61 11.22 8.67
CA VAL A 130 7.01 12.35 9.53
C VAL A 130 8.54 12.47 9.56
N ASP A 131 9.25 11.38 9.75
CA ASP A 131 10.70 11.35 9.89
C ASP A 131 11.43 11.75 8.59
N HIS A 132 10.82 11.48 7.44
CA HIS A 132 11.41 11.77 6.12
C HIS A 132 10.76 12.98 5.41
N ALA A 133 9.95 13.75 6.14
CA ALA A 133 9.18 14.86 5.55
C ALA A 133 10.07 15.91 4.88
N GLU A 134 11.20 16.26 5.49
CA GLU A 134 12.16 17.22 4.91
C GLU A 134 12.88 16.65 3.69
N GLU A 135 13.31 15.38 3.75
CA GLU A 135 14.06 14.71 2.69
C GLU A 135 13.25 14.63 1.39
N TYR A 136 11.96 14.31 1.51
CA TYR A 136 11.07 14.13 0.35
C TYR A 136 10.13 15.30 0.09
N GLY A 137 10.29 16.43 0.79
CA GLY A 137 9.46 17.61 0.59
C GLY A 137 7.98 17.35 0.89
N LEU A 138 7.69 16.70 2.01
CA LEU A 138 6.33 16.41 2.46
C LEU A 138 5.87 17.48 3.46
N ASP A 139 4.66 18.01 3.23
CA ASP A 139 4.00 18.88 4.19
C ASP A 139 3.15 18.02 5.13
N VAL A 140 3.60 17.93 6.37
CA VAL A 140 2.96 17.17 7.46
C VAL A 140 2.37 18.07 8.54
N SER A 141 2.25 19.40 8.28
CA SER A 141 1.72 20.39 9.23
C SER A 141 0.21 20.32 9.40
#